data_610e94dd90280d4e44fc7db3f48bc169
#
_entry.id   610e94dd90280d4e44fc7db3f48bc169
#
_cell.length_a   1.000
_cell.length_b   1.000
_cell.length_c   1.000
_cell.angle_alpha   90.00
_cell.angle_beta   90.00
_cell.angle_gamma   90.00
#
_symmetry.space_group_name_H-M   'P 1'
#
loop_
_entity.id
_entity.type
_entity.pdbx_description
1 polymer ?
#
loop_
_entity_poly.entity_id
_entity_poly.type
_entity_poly.pdbx_seq_one_letter_code
_entity_poly.pdbx_strand_id
1 'polypeptide(L)'
;IIKSGILGKINYLDGYFSFIPPFDPDDRKFNLALGGGSLMDIGIYPVIDALTFLGVPSGIKAAAVFGQTGSEESLSVIFTYSDGKMASLYSSFRTSIGIGCEIYCEKGNLTVSRGRDMNQRVILSLHGKEKEEFVFSPPAMGYHWEAEEVMKCLDEGLLESPAVPLSFSLDLIKTLDRIRKVAGIVFPGRE
;
A
#
# COMPACT_ATOMS: atom_id res chain seq x y z
N ILE A 1 10.24 -1.89 -15.29
CA ILE A 1 10.25 -3.38 -15.32
C ILE A 1 8.85 -3.90 -15.64
N ILE A 2 7.81 -3.63 -14.83
CA ILE A 2 6.44 -4.15 -15.09
C ILE A 2 5.93 -3.73 -16.49
N LYS A 3 6.03 -2.44 -16.84
CA LYS A 3 5.59 -1.91 -18.13
C LYS A 3 6.37 -2.45 -19.34
N SER A 4 7.57 -3.01 -19.15
CA SER A 4 8.35 -3.63 -20.25
C SER A 4 7.79 -4.98 -20.70
N GLY A 5 6.94 -5.61 -19.89
CA GLY A 5 6.36 -6.92 -20.17
C GLY A 5 7.32 -8.11 -19.99
N ILE A 6 8.54 -7.87 -19.50
CA ILE A 6 9.55 -8.94 -19.31
C ILE A 6 9.07 -10.03 -18.34
N LEU A 7 8.25 -9.68 -17.35
CA LEU A 7 7.67 -10.59 -16.37
C LEU A 7 6.40 -11.31 -16.84
N GLY A 8 5.81 -10.90 -17.97
CA GLY A 8 4.49 -11.38 -18.40
C GLY A 8 3.36 -10.79 -17.57
N LYS A 9 2.22 -11.50 -17.49
CA LYS A 9 1.05 -11.06 -16.72
C LYS A 9 1.30 -11.19 -15.23
N ILE A 10 0.73 -10.26 -14.47
CA ILE A 10 0.69 -10.34 -13.01
C ILE A 10 -0.43 -11.31 -12.61
N ASN A 11 -0.11 -12.27 -11.73
CA ASN A 11 -1.06 -13.24 -11.20
C ASN A 11 -1.45 -12.91 -9.75
N TYR A 12 -0.48 -12.41 -8.96
CA TYR A 12 -0.69 -12.20 -7.53
C TYR A 12 0.21 -11.07 -7.03
N LEU A 13 -0.30 -10.34 -6.03
CA LEU A 13 0.45 -9.33 -5.28
C LEU A 13 0.33 -9.60 -3.79
N ASP A 14 1.43 -9.56 -3.08
CA ASP A 14 1.48 -9.56 -1.61
C ASP A 14 2.10 -8.26 -1.12
N GLY A 15 1.32 -7.45 -0.40
CA GLY A 15 1.74 -6.13 0.07
C GLY A 15 1.57 -6.01 1.57
N TYR A 16 2.55 -5.42 2.25
CA TYR A 16 2.49 -5.29 3.70
C TYR A 16 3.16 -4.02 4.22
N PHE A 17 2.62 -3.52 5.34
CA PHE A 17 3.30 -2.56 6.17
C PHE A 17 2.95 -2.82 7.63
N SER A 18 3.96 -3.08 8.46
CA SER A 18 3.76 -3.26 9.89
C SER A 18 4.96 -2.83 10.71
N PHE A 19 4.69 -2.23 11.86
CA PHE A 19 5.65 -1.91 12.90
C PHE A 19 4.94 -1.85 14.24
N ILE A 20 5.67 -1.95 15.34
CA ILE A 20 5.10 -1.88 16.69
C ILE A 20 5.43 -0.52 17.29
N PRO A 21 4.47 0.44 17.27
CA PRO A 21 4.63 1.72 17.96
C PRO A 21 4.45 1.53 19.47
N PRO A 22 5.01 2.42 20.31
CA PRO A 22 4.58 2.51 21.70
C PRO A 22 3.07 2.75 21.79
N PHE A 23 2.39 2.01 22.69
CA PHE A 23 0.96 2.19 22.88
C PHE A 23 0.71 3.47 23.71
N ASP A 24 -0.11 4.32 23.14
CA ASP A 24 -0.66 5.52 23.79
C ASP A 24 -2.10 5.71 23.29
N PRO A 25 -3.12 5.59 24.16
CA PRO A 25 -4.52 5.70 23.74
C PRO A 25 -4.90 7.08 23.17
N ASP A 26 -4.13 8.11 23.48
CA ASP A 26 -4.34 9.47 22.98
C ASP A 26 -3.59 9.76 21.67
N ASP A 27 -2.64 8.89 21.29
CA ASP A 27 -1.94 9.00 20.02
C ASP A 27 -2.89 8.74 18.84
N ARG A 28 -2.72 9.51 17.74
CA ARG A 28 -3.54 9.40 16.53
C ARG A 28 -3.61 7.97 15.94
N LYS A 29 -2.63 7.12 16.21
CA LYS A 29 -2.63 5.73 15.74
C LYS A 29 -3.67 4.86 16.43
N PHE A 30 -4.00 5.17 17.69
CA PHE A 30 -4.89 4.37 18.52
C PHE A 30 -6.20 5.07 18.87
N ASN A 31 -6.28 6.39 18.73
CA ASN A 31 -7.46 7.17 19.10
C ASN A 31 -8.51 7.18 17.98
N LEU A 32 -9.65 6.52 18.20
CA LEU A 32 -10.75 6.47 17.22
C LEU A 32 -11.30 7.84 16.84
N ALA A 33 -11.34 8.79 17.77
CA ALA A 33 -11.84 10.14 17.48
C ALA A 33 -10.94 10.90 16.50
N LEU A 34 -9.66 10.52 16.43
CA LEU A 34 -8.68 11.04 15.49
C LEU A 34 -8.56 10.20 14.21
N GLY A 35 -9.39 9.15 14.06
CA GLY A 35 -9.34 8.24 12.92
C GLY A 35 -8.28 7.14 13.08
N GLY A 36 -7.95 6.74 14.32
CA GLY A 36 -6.95 5.73 14.63
C GLY A 36 -7.27 4.37 14.04
N GLY A 37 -6.21 3.63 13.75
CA GLY A 37 -6.24 2.30 13.17
C GLY A 37 -5.13 2.12 12.14
N SER A 38 -4.74 0.86 11.90
CA SER A 38 -3.62 0.55 11.00
C SER A 38 -3.96 0.80 9.53
N LEU A 39 -5.22 0.64 9.12
CA LEU A 39 -5.64 0.80 7.72
C LEU A 39 -5.34 2.19 7.19
N MET A 40 -5.78 3.23 7.91
CA MET A 40 -5.67 4.61 7.44
C MET A 40 -4.27 5.20 7.63
N ASP A 41 -3.47 4.68 8.55
CA ASP A 41 -2.11 5.15 8.80
C ASP A 41 -1.08 4.44 7.89
N ILE A 42 -1.09 3.12 7.87
CA ILE A 42 -0.09 2.31 7.16
C ILE A 42 -0.67 1.33 6.15
N GLY A 43 -1.90 0.88 6.30
CA GLY A 43 -2.56 -0.03 5.37
C GLY A 43 -2.88 0.61 4.03
N ILE A 44 -2.95 1.94 3.97
CA ILE A 44 -3.10 2.70 2.73
C ILE A 44 -1.96 2.39 1.73
N TYR A 45 -0.72 2.16 2.19
CA TYR A 45 0.44 1.90 1.31
C TYR A 45 0.29 0.60 0.50
N PRO A 46 0.05 -0.59 1.10
CA PRO A 46 -0.19 -1.80 0.31
C PRO A 46 -1.47 -1.71 -0.55
N VAL A 47 -2.47 -0.89 -0.16
CA VAL A 47 -3.63 -0.62 -1.03
C VAL A 47 -3.22 0.19 -2.25
N ILE A 48 -2.36 1.21 -2.11
CA ILE A 48 -1.79 1.98 -3.22
C ILE A 48 -1.02 1.06 -4.17
N ASP A 49 -0.19 0.15 -3.64
CA ASP A 49 0.54 -0.81 -4.46
C ASP A 49 -0.43 -1.67 -5.29
N ALA A 50 -1.45 -2.24 -4.65
CA ALA A 50 -2.44 -3.07 -5.34
C ALA A 50 -3.20 -2.28 -6.42
N LEU A 51 -3.64 -1.05 -6.13
CA LEU A 51 -4.31 -0.20 -7.12
C LEU A 51 -3.38 0.17 -8.28
N THR A 52 -2.11 0.44 -7.99
CA THR A 52 -1.11 0.83 -9.00
C THR A 52 -0.82 -0.31 -9.98
N PHE A 53 -0.68 -1.54 -9.49
CA PHE A 53 -0.26 -2.68 -10.32
C PHE A 53 -1.42 -3.51 -10.85
N LEU A 54 -2.54 -3.59 -10.13
CA LEU A 54 -3.66 -4.46 -10.45
C LEU A 54 -4.95 -3.71 -10.80
N GLY A 55 -5.04 -2.42 -10.43
CA GLY A 55 -6.25 -1.61 -10.57
C GLY A 55 -7.26 -1.83 -9.45
N VAL A 56 -8.49 -1.34 -9.66
CA VAL A 56 -9.57 -1.43 -8.67
C VAL A 56 -10.09 -2.86 -8.55
N PRO A 57 -10.15 -3.45 -7.33
CA PRO A 57 -10.61 -4.82 -7.15
C PRO A 57 -12.12 -4.96 -7.35
N SER A 58 -12.54 -6.08 -7.97
CA SER A 58 -13.95 -6.46 -8.10
C SER A 58 -14.54 -6.97 -6.78
N GLY A 59 -13.76 -7.71 -5.98
CA GLY A 59 -14.16 -8.22 -4.68
C GLY A 59 -13.15 -7.93 -3.57
N ILE A 60 -13.64 -7.75 -2.34
CA ILE A 60 -12.84 -7.51 -1.14
C ILE A 60 -13.33 -8.44 -0.03
N LYS A 61 -12.39 -9.09 0.67
CA LYS A 61 -12.60 -9.76 1.95
C LYS A 61 -11.58 -9.21 2.93
N ALA A 62 -11.98 -9.03 4.19
CA ALA A 62 -11.08 -8.51 5.22
C ALA A 62 -11.38 -9.12 6.59
N ALA A 63 -10.34 -9.19 7.43
CA ALA A 63 -10.44 -9.55 8.84
C ALA A 63 -9.57 -8.57 9.64
N ALA A 64 -10.13 -8.03 10.73
CA ALA A 64 -9.47 -7.07 11.60
C ALA A 64 -9.36 -7.57 13.03
N VAL A 65 -8.31 -7.14 13.72
CA VAL A 65 -8.14 -7.30 15.17
C VAL A 65 -8.19 -5.91 15.80
N PHE A 66 -9.15 -5.72 16.69
CA PHE A 66 -9.36 -4.46 17.39
C PHE A 66 -8.63 -4.44 18.72
N GLY A 67 -8.02 -3.30 19.04
CA GLY A 67 -7.32 -3.06 20.30
C GLY A 67 -8.20 -2.52 21.42
N GLN A 68 -7.56 -2.08 22.51
CA GLN A 68 -8.24 -1.61 23.72
C GLN A 68 -9.06 -0.34 23.49
N THR A 69 -8.65 0.51 22.55
CA THR A 69 -9.34 1.77 22.20
C THR A 69 -10.47 1.55 21.20
N GLY A 70 -10.65 0.33 20.70
CA GLY A 70 -11.59 0.01 19.63
C GLY A 70 -11.06 0.31 18.21
N SER A 71 -9.85 0.89 18.07
CA SER A 71 -9.19 1.02 16.77
C SER A 71 -8.71 -0.35 16.28
N GLU A 72 -8.71 -0.57 14.96
CA GLU A 72 -8.12 -1.81 14.44
C GLU A 72 -6.60 -1.70 14.42
N GLU A 73 -5.95 -2.66 15.09
CA GLU A 73 -4.50 -2.71 15.24
C GLU A 73 -3.83 -3.69 14.28
N SER A 74 -4.62 -4.58 13.66
CA SER A 74 -4.15 -5.47 12.60
C SER A 74 -5.27 -5.72 11.60
N LEU A 75 -4.92 -5.75 10.34
CA LEU A 75 -5.84 -5.95 9.24
C LEU A 75 -5.21 -6.85 8.18
N SER A 76 -5.94 -7.88 7.75
CA SER A 76 -5.63 -8.67 6.56
C SER A 76 -6.74 -8.48 5.54
N VAL A 77 -6.37 -8.21 4.29
CA VAL A 77 -7.30 -7.96 3.18
C VAL A 77 -6.96 -8.86 2.01
N ILE A 78 -7.98 -9.44 1.38
CA ILE A 78 -7.86 -10.16 0.10
C ILE A 78 -8.63 -9.38 -0.96
N PHE A 79 -7.96 -9.03 -2.05
CA PHE A 79 -8.56 -8.50 -3.26
C PHE A 79 -8.72 -9.60 -4.30
N THR A 80 -9.85 -9.60 -4.99
CA THR A 80 -10.10 -10.45 -6.15
C THR A 80 -10.45 -9.60 -7.37
N TYR A 81 -10.08 -10.08 -8.56
CA TYR A 81 -10.26 -9.39 -9.84
C TYR A 81 -10.97 -10.30 -10.83
N SER A 82 -11.73 -9.73 -11.76
CA SER A 82 -12.52 -10.48 -12.74
C SER A 82 -11.68 -11.32 -13.72
N ASP A 83 -10.41 -10.95 -13.90
CA ASP A 83 -9.44 -11.66 -14.73
C ASP A 83 -8.63 -12.74 -13.99
N GLY A 84 -9.03 -13.06 -12.75
CA GLY A 84 -8.43 -14.12 -11.94
C GLY A 84 -7.21 -13.73 -11.10
N LYS A 85 -6.72 -12.48 -11.21
CA LYS A 85 -5.68 -11.98 -10.31
C LYS A 85 -6.19 -11.89 -8.86
N MET A 86 -5.26 -11.88 -7.92
CA MET A 86 -5.55 -11.66 -6.50
C MET A 86 -4.48 -10.80 -5.85
N ALA A 87 -4.80 -10.19 -4.71
CA ALA A 87 -3.82 -9.62 -3.82
C ALA A 87 -4.13 -9.96 -2.35
N SER A 88 -3.08 -10.18 -1.56
CA SER A 88 -3.12 -10.15 -0.09
C SER A 88 -2.46 -8.90 0.40
N LEU A 89 -3.13 -8.20 1.31
CA LEU A 89 -2.61 -6.97 1.91
C LEU A 89 -2.65 -7.10 3.43
N TYR A 90 -1.60 -6.64 4.08
CA TYR A 90 -1.48 -6.70 5.53
C TYR A 90 -1.00 -5.39 6.11
N SER A 91 -1.67 -4.91 7.17
CA SER A 91 -1.19 -3.81 8.00
C SER A 91 -1.32 -4.14 9.47
N SER A 92 -0.32 -3.74 10.29
CA SER A 92 -0.39 -4.03 11.73
C SER A 92 0.51 -3.12 12.56
N PHE A 93 -0.01 -2.73 13.73
CA PHE A 93 0.74 -2.18 14.86
C PHE A 93 1.17 -3.24 15.89
N ARG A 94 0.87 -4.53 15.63
CA ARG A 94 1.15 -5.65 16.54
C ARG A 94 2.28 -6.55 16.07
N THR A 95 2.79 -6.33 14.87
CA THR A 95 3.90 -7.08 14.26
C THR A 95 4.91 -6.11 13.68
N SER A 96 6.14 -6.57 13.43
CA SER A 96 7.21 -5.76 12.85
C SER A 96 7.86 -6.49 11.69
N ILE A 97 7.15 -6.55 10.54
CA ILE A 97 7.66 -7.14 9.29
C ILE A 97 8.40 -6.07 8.46
N GLY A 98 8.04 -4.79 8.63
CA GLY A 98 8.52 -3.69 7.80
C GLY A 98 7.51 -3.30 6.72
N ILE A 99 8.00 -2.75 5.60
CA ILE A 99 7.20 -2.34 4.44
C ILE A 99 7.74 -3.00 3.18
N GLY A 100 6.86 -3.55 2.36
CA GLY A 100 7.22 -4.17 1.10
C GLY A 100 6.04 -4.65 0.29
N CYS A 101 6.35 -5.02 -0.95
CA CYS A 101 5.42 -5.57 -1.91
C CYS A 101 6.13 -6.64 -2.75
N GLU A 102 5.49 -7.79 -2.94
CA GLU A 102 5.93 -8.81 -3.89
C GLU A 102 4.89 -9.00 -4.99
N ILE A 103 5.33 -8.93 -6.24
CA ILE A 103 4.50 -9.04 -7.43
C ILE A 103 4.89 -10.31 -8.17
N TYR A 104 4.00 -11.29 -8.16
CA TYR A 104 4.20 -12.59 -8.79
C TYR A 104 3.57 -12.61 -10.18
N CYS A 105 4.40 -12.93 -11.17
CA CYS A 105 4.05 -12.89 -12.59
C CYS A 105 4.28 -14.24 -13.25
N GLU A 106 3.88 -14.38 -14.53
CA GLU A 106 4.04 -15.62 -15.30
C GLU A 106 5.49 -16.08 -15.46
N LYS A 107 6.45 -15.14 -15.57
CA LYS A 107 7.86 -15.44 -15.89
C LYS A 107 8.83 -15.15 -14.74
N GLY A 108 8.32 -14.80 -13.57
CA GLY A 108 9.13 -14.46 -12.39
C GLY A 108 8.40 -13.55 -11.43
N ASN A 109 9.15 -12.91 -10.55
CA ASN A 109 8.60 -11.99 -9.57
C ASN A 109 9.45 -10.73 -9.40
N LEU A 110 8.82 -9.69 -8.90
CA LEU A 110 9.44 -8.42 -8.52
C LEU A 110 9.20 -8.20 -7.03
N THR A 111 10.26 -8.09 -6.24
CA THR A 111 10.18 -7.71 -4.83
C THR A 111 10.54 -6.24 -4.68
N VAL A 112 9.69 -5.47 -4.02
CA VAL A 112 9.94 -4.07 -3.67
C VAL A 112 9.93 -3.95 -2.16
N SER A 113 10.99 -3.44 -1.57
CA SER A 113 11.10 -3.30 -0.12
C SER A 113 11.86 -2.04 0.27
N ARG A 114 11.64 -1.60 1.51
CA ARG A 114 12.41 -0.51 2.11
C ARG A 114 13.21 -1.07 3.28
N GLY A 115 14.53 -0.95 3.20
CA GLY A 115 15.42 -1.37 4.27
C GLY A 115 15.38 -0.43 5.48
N ARG A 116 15.96 -0.88 6.61
CA ARG A 116 16.16 -0.03 7.81
C ARG A 116 17.08 1.17 7.55
N ASP A 117 17.94 1.06 6.54
CA ASP A 117 18.82 2.10 6.01
C ASP A 117 18.08 3.12 5.14
N MET A 118 16.74 3.04 5.06
CA MET A 118 15.86 3.85 4.23
C MET A 118 16.04 3.68 2.72
N ASN A 119 16.96 2.83 2.28
CA ASN A 119 17.10 2.51 0.86
C ASN A 119 15.91 1.70 0.36
N GLN A 120 15.43 2.05 -0.82
CA GLN A 120 14.46 1.22 -1.54
C GLN A 120 15.22 0.18 -2.36
N ARG A 121 14.78 -1.08 -2.27
CA ARG A 121 15.35 -2.19 -3.01
C ARG A 121 14.30 -2.80 -3.92
N VAL A 122 14.68 -3.01 -5.16
CA VAL A 122 13.88 -3.72 -6.14
C VAL A 122 14.67 -4.93 -6.60
N ILE A 123 14.13 -6.13 -6.39
CA ILE A 123 14.76 -7.38 -6.82
C ILE A 123 13.91 -7.98 -7.93
N LEU A 124 14.52 -8.10 -9.12
CA LEU A 124 13.94 -8.81 -10.26
C LEU A 124 14.42 -10.26 -10.24
N SER A 125 13.49 -11.19 -10.19
CA SER A 125 13.76 -12.62 -10.22
C SER A 125 13.02 -13.25 -11.41
N LEU A 126 13.73 -13.53 -12.50
CA LEU A 126 13.20 -14.25 -13.65
C LEU A 126 13.46 -15.76 -13.50
N HIS A 127 12.51 -16.58 -13.92
CA HIS A 127 12.67 -18.04 -13.88
C HIS A 127 13.91 -18.47 -14.68
N GLY A 128 14.80 -19.25 -14.05
CA GLY A 128 16.03 -19.77 -14.66
C GLY A 128 17.14 -18.74 -14.88
N LYS A 129 17.02 -17.53 -14.31
CA LYS A 129 18.06 -16.49 -14.36
C LYS A 129 18.53 -16.11 -12.96
N GLU A 130 19.71 -15.51 -12.87
CA GLU A 130 20.18 -14.86 -11.65
C GLU A 130 19.30 -13.67 -11.30
N LYS A 131 19.20 -13.38 -10.00
CA LYS A 131 18.46 -12.23 -9.50
C LYS A 131 19.23 -10.95 -9.81
N GLU A 132 18.49 -9.91 -10.20
CA GLU A 132 19.02 -8.57 -10.37
C GLU A 132 18.50 -7.69 -9.25
N GLU A 133 19.39 -7.00 -8.54
CA GLU A 133 19.03 -6.07 -7.47
C GLU A 133 19.32 -4.63 -7.89
N PHE A 134 18.34 -3.76 -7.67
CA PHE A 134 18.43 -2.31 -7.86
C PHE A 134 18.23 -1.64 -6.51
N VAL A 135 19.20 -0.80 -6.10
CA VAL A 135 19.16 -0.06 -4.85
C VAL A 135 19.01 1.43 -5.14
N PHE A 136 17.99 2.04 -4.56
CA PHE A 136 17.72 3.47 -4.69
C PHE A 136 17.90 4.11 -3.31
N SER A 137 18.85 5.04 -3.22
CA SER A 137 19.14 5.78 -1.99
C SER A 137 18.61 7.20 -2.11
N PRO A 138 17.41 7.48 -1.57
CA PRO A 138 16.88 8.84 -1.63
C PRO A 138 17.73 9.78 -0.77
N PRO A 139 17.93 11.03 -1.20
CA PRO A 139 18.74 12.01 -0.45
C PRO A 139 18.13 12.40 0.90
N ALA A 140 16.82 12.10 1.10
CA ALA A 140 16.08 12.37 2.33
C ALA A 140 14.95 11.35 2.46
N MET A 141 13.91 11.68 3.26
CA MET A 141 12.72 10.82 3.47
C MET A 141 11.85 10.63 2.21
N GLY A 142 12.19 11.28 1.09
CA GLY A 142 11.44 11.18 -0.18
C GLY A 142 10.34 12.23 -0.37
N TYR A 143 9.97 12.98 0.68
CA TYR A 143 8.88 13.98 0.63
C TYR A 143 9.17 15.15 -0.33
N HIS A 144 10.43 15.42 -0.67
CA HIS A 144 10.79 16.45 -1.65
C HIS A 144 10.23 16.15 -3.04
N TRP A 145 10.08 14.89 -3.43
CA TRP A 145 9.52 14.53 -4.73
C TRP A 145 8.07 14.95 -4.89
N GLU A 146 7.29 14.96 -3.79
CA GLU A 146 5.91 15.45 -3.81
C GLU A 146 5.90 16.97 -4.13
N ALA A 147 6.80 17.73 -3.50
CA ALA A 147 6.93 19.15 -3.75
C ALA A 147 7.44 19.46 -5.17
N GLU A 148 8.42 18.71 -5.66
CA GLU A 148 8.93 18.83 -7.03
C GLU A 148 7.85 18.55 -8.08
N GLU A 149 7.06 17.50 -7.87
CA GLU A 149 5.95 17.18 -8.78
C GLU A 149 4.88 18.27 -8.80
N VAL A 150 4.54 18.85 -7.63
CA VAL A 150 3.61 19.98 -7.55
C VAL A 150 4.17 21.20 -8.26
N MET A 151 5.42 21.57 -8.03
CA MET A 151 6.06 22.69 -8.72
C MET A 151 6.05 22.50 -10.23
N LYS A 152 6.43 21.32 -10.70
CA LYS A 152 6.39 20.97 -12.12
C LYS A 152 4.97 21.12 -12.72
N CYS A 153 3.97 20.58 -12.04
CA CYS A 153 2.58 20.72 -12.51
C CYS A 153 2.13 22.17 -12.59
N LEU A 154 2.51 23.00 -11.62
CA LEU A 154 2.19 24.43 -11.64
C LEU A 154 2.91 25.17 -12.80
N ASP A 155 4.18 24.89 -13.04
CA ASP A 155 4.97 25.47 -14.14
C ASP A 155 4.39 25.07 -15.52
N GLU A 156 3.88 23.84 -15.62
CA GLU A 156 3.24 23.32 -16.84
C GLU A 156 1.75 23.73 -16.97
N GLY A 157 1.17 24.43 -15.99
CA GLY A 157 -0.22 24.85 -15.96
C GLY A 157 -1.22 23.69 -15.81
N LEU A 158 -0.79 22.57 -15.23
CA LEU A 158 -1.62 21.39 -15.00
C LEU A 158 -2.48 21.57 -13.75
N LEU A 159 -3.72 21.07 -13.78
CA LEU A 159 -4.66 21.09 -12.66
C LEU A 159 -4.48 19.89 -11.71
N GLU A 160 -3.82 18.85 -12.18
CA GLU A 160 -3.52 17.63 -11.40
C GLU A 160 -2.22 16.99 -11.90
N SER A 161 -1.57 16.18 -11.05
CA SER A 161 -0.41 15.40 -11.46
C SER A 161 -0.82 14.23 -12.36
N PRO A 162 -0.19 14.04 -13.52
CA PRO A 162 -0.39 12.86 -14.34
C PRO A 162 0.17 11.58 -13.70
N ALA A 163 1.06 11.70 -12.72
CA ALA A 163 1.59 10.56 -11.97
C ALA A 163 0.57 10.02 -10.95
N VAL A 164 -0.20 10.93 -10.30
CA VAL A 164 -1.24 10.58 -9.32
C VAL A 164 -2.47 11.47 -9.61
N PRO A 165 -3.28 11.13 -10.60
CA PRO A 165 -4.46 11.91 -10.94
C PRO A 165 -5.54 11.84 -9.86
N LEU A 166 -6.41 12.83 -9.78
CA LEU A 166 -7.51 12.89 -8.81
C LEU A 166 -8.43 11.66 -8.86
N SER A 167 -8.59 11.07 -10.05
CA SER A 167 -9.33 9.81 -10.21
C SER A 167 -8.70 8.66 -9.40
N PHE A 168 -7.36 8.55 -9.37
CA PHE A 168 -6.66 7.56 -8.57
C PHE A 168 -6.91 7.77 -7.06
N SER A 169 -6.85 9.04 -6.60
CA SER A 169 -7.16 9.37 -5.19
C SER A 169 -8.60 9.02 -4.83
N LEU A 170 -9.55 9.23 -5.75
CA LEU A 170 -10.94 8.85 -5.57
C LEU A 170 -11.13 7.32 -5.52
N ASP A 171 -10.44 6.57 -6.37
CA ASP A 171 -10.47 5.11 -6.36
C ASP A 171 -9.83 4.55 -5.08
N LEU A 172 -8.76 5.16 -4.60
CA LEU A 172 -8.10 4.81 -3.35
C LEU A 172 -9.06 4.97 -2.16
N ILE A 173 -9.66 6.16 -1.98
CA ILE A 173 -10.54 6.38 -0.84
C ILE A 173 -11.80 5.49 -0.89
N LYS A 174 -12.39 5.28 -2.08
CA LYS A 174 -13.51 4.34 -2.26
C LYS A 174 -13.12 2.91 -1.89
N THR A 175 -11.90 2.50 -2.22
CA THR A 175 -11.40 1.17 -1.88
C THR A 175 -11.18 1.03 -0.38
N LEU A 176 -10.59 2.05 0.28
CA LEU A 176 -10.45 2.08 1.74
C LEU A 176 -11.80 2.02 2.46
N ASP A 177 -12.80 2.76 1.98
CA ASP A 177 -14.17 2.70 2.53
C ASP A 177 -14.80 1.32 2.37
N ARG A 178 -14.60 0.65 1.23
CA ARG A 178 -15.05 -0.73 1.03
C ARG A 178 -14.36 -1.70 2.00
N ILE A 179 -13.04 -1.55 2.21
CA ILE A 179 -12.30 -2.35 3.20
C ILE A 179 -12.84 -2.13 4.60
N ARG A 180 -13.00 -0.86 5.03
CA ARG A 180 -13.59 -0.51 6.33
C ARG A 180 -14.92 -1.18 6.56
N LYS A 181 -15.84 -1.07 5.59
CA LYS A 181 -17.18 -1.69 5.66
C LYS A 181 -17.11 -3.21 5.83
N VAL A 182 -16.25 -3.88 5.08
CA VAL A 182 -16.09 -5.35 5.14
C VAL A 182 -15.43 -5.79 6.45
N ALA A 183 -14.45 -5.01 6.95
CA ALA A 183 -13.71 -5.29 8.17
C ALA A 183 -14.45 -4.88 9.46
N GLY A 184 -15.58 -4.16 9.36
CA GLY A 184 -16.31 -3.65 10.51
C GLY A 184 -15.64 -2.47 11.21
N ILE A 185 -14.80 -1.71 10.48
CA ILE A 185 -14.10 -0.53 11.02
C ILE A 185 -15.03 0.66 10.94
N VAL A 186 -15.40 1.20 12.11
CA VAL A 186 -16.35 2.32 12.26
C VAL A 186 -15.66 3.49 12.94
N PHE A 187 -15.79 4.69 12.38
CA PHE A 187 -15.32 5.92 13.01
C PHE A 187 -16.50 6.68 13.59
N PRO A 188 -16.51 7.01 14.90
CA PRO A 188 -17.61 7.73 15.54
C PRO A 188 -17.96 9.03 14.82
N GLY A 189 -19.25 9.21 14.49
CA GLY A 189 -19.77 10.44 13.87
C GLY A 189 -19.38 10.66 12.40
N ARG A 190 -18.92 9.63 11.70
CA ARG A 190 -18.49 9.71 10.28
C ARG A 190 -19.03 8.54 9.44
N GLU A 191 -20.28 8.15 9.69
CA GLU A 191 -20.99 7.17 8.85
C GLU A 191 -21.86 7.85 7.80
#